data_3da205192fefeba7287afdade67bbd2c
#
_entry.id   3da205192fefeba7287afdade67bbd2c
#
_cell.length_a   1.000
_cell.length_b   1.000
_cell.length_c   1.000
_cell.angle_alpha   90.00
_cell.angle_beta   90.00
_cell.angle_gamma   90.00
#
_symmetry.space_group_name_H-M   'P 1'
#
loop_
_entity.id
_entity.type
_entity.pdbx_description
1 polymer ?
#
loop_
_entity_poly.entity_id
_entity_poly.type
_entity_poly.pdbx_seq_one_letter_code
_entity_poly.pdbx_strand_id
1 'polypeptide(L)'
;SKDIEMIQDFYPDTEHLVFVSDNTYNGLAELAWFKKNLQHFPQLSITYIDGRIHTLDMAANQLRNLPRNTAMLLGIWRIDSRGITYMNNSVYAFSKANPLLPVFSMTSTAIGYWAIGGYVPQYEGVGKNMGEYAYRFLDQKETGISSINILPNRYKFDTKKLKEWGFENKKLPVNSMVINQPVPFFVAYKTEVQFILIIFLVLVGSLMISLYYYY
;
A
#
# COMPACT_ATOMS: atom_id res chain seq x y z
N SER A 1 9.07 -13.22 9.01
CA SER A 1 7.83 -12.51 8.57
C SER A 1 8.05 -11.93 7.19
N LYS A 2 7.11 -12.17 6.28
CA LYS A 2 7.19 -11.69 4.89
C LYS A 2 7.37 -10.17 4.78
N ASP A 3 6.82 -9.40 5.72
CA ASP A 3 7.02 -7.95 5.74
C ASP A 3 8.47 -7.58 6.08
N ILE A 4 9.08 -8.22 7.08
CA ILE A 4 10.48 -7.94 7.45
C ILE A 4 11.44 -8.41 6.34
N GLU A 5 11.21 -9.60 5.78
CA GLU A 5 11.97 -10.12 4.64
C GLU A 5 11.89 -9.18 3.43
N MET A 6 10.70 -8.67 3.13
CA MET A 6 10.49 -7.67 2.07
C MET A 6 11.26 -6.38 2.37
N ILE A 7 11.22 -5.85 3.60
CA ILE A 7 11.98 -4.65 3.98
C ILE A 7 13.47 -4.87 3.74
N GLN A 8 14.02 -6.00 4.20
CA GLN A 8 15.43 -6.33 4.00
C GLN A 8 15.80 -6.54 2.53
N ASP A 9 14.87 -7.05 1.72
CA ASP A 9 15.06 -7.16 0.28
C ASP A 9 15.15 -5.78 -0.40
N PHE A 10 14.31 -4.82 0.00
CA PHE A 10 14.31 -3.47 -0.55
C PHE A 10 15.44 -2.61 0.01
N TYR A 11 15.76 -2.76 1.29
CA TYR A 11 16.78 -2.03 2.04
C TYR A 11 17.70 -3.01 2.77
N PRO A 12 18.67 -3.62 2.11
CA PRO A 12 19.56 -4.63 2.70
C PRO A 12 20.36 -4.10 3.90
N ASP A 13 20.67 -2.79 3.90
CA ASP A 13 21.43 -2.13 4.97
C ASP A 13 20.56 -1.73 6.18
N THR A 14 19.32 -2.21 6.25
CA THR A 14 18.45 -1.91 7.38
C THR A 14 18.97 -2.59 8.65
N GLU A 15 19.37 -1.78 9.63
CA GLU A 15 19.83 -2.20 10.95
C GLU A 15 18.80 -1.93 12.03
N HIS A 16 17.91 -0.96 11.76
CA HIS A 16 16.89 -0.51 12.70
C HIS A 16 15.50 -0.54 12.06
N LEU A 17 14.53 -1.05 12.81
CA LEU A 17 13.14 -1.10 12.37
C LEU A 17 12.24 -0.39 13.38
N VAL A 18 11.42 0.52 12.90
CA VAL A 18 10.35 1.13 13.69
C VAL A 18 9.06 0.39 13.44
N PHE A 19 8.44 -0.08 14.50
CA PHE A 19 7.11 -0.68 14.43
C PHE A 19 6.09 0.24 15.12
N VAL A 20 5.02 0.55 14.38
CA VAL A 20 3.95 1.44 14.85
C VAL A 20 2.67 0.65 15.03
N SER A 21 2.08 0.69 16.22
CA SER A 21 0.76 0.13 16.51
C SER A 21 0.02 0.96 17.56
N ASP A 22 -1.30 0.83 17.59
CA ASP A 22 -2.14 1.58 18.52
C ASP A 22 -2.71 0.74 19.66
N ASN A 23 -3.60 1.34 20.47
CA ASN A 23 -4.27 0.70 21.61
C ASN A 23 -5.61 0.03 21.22
N THR A 24 -5.87 -0.21 19.93
CA THR A 24 -7.03 -1.01 19.52
C THR A 24 -6.73 -2.50 19.64
N TYR A 25 -7.77 -3.33 19.67
CA TYR A 25 -7.62 -4.78 19.62
C TYR A 25 -6.74 -5.25 18.46
N ASN A 26 -6.95 -4.66 17.27
CA ASN A 26 -6.16 -4.97 16.09
C ASN A 26 -4.68 -4.55 16.26
N GLY A 27 -4.42 -3.33 16.75
CA GLY A 27 -3.06 -2.86 17.01
C GLY A 27 -2.32 -3.73 18.01
N LEU A 28 -2.99 -4.18 19.06
CA LEU A 28 -2.41 -5.11 20.06
C LEU A 28 -2.12 -6.49 19.44
N ALA A 29 -3.01 -7.00 18.61
CA ALA A 29 -2.81 -8.27 17.92
C ALA A 29 -1.63 -8.19 16.93
N GLU A 30 -1.52 -7.10 16.16
CA GLU A 30 -0.40 -6.83 15.26
C GLU A 30 0.93 -6.75 16.03
N LEU A 31 0.95 -6.04 17.17
CA LEU A 31 2.15 -5.93 17.99
C LEU A 31 2.58 -7.30 18.56
N ALA A 32 1.64 -8.10 19.03
CA ALA A 32 1.94 -9.44 19.55
C ALA A 32 2.48 -10.34 18.42
N TRP A 33 1.85 -10.29 17.26
CA TRP A 33 2.29 -11.02 16.08
C TRP A 33 3.68 -10.57 15.62
N PHE A 34 3.92 -9.26 15.55
CA PHE A 34 5.21 -8.70 15.19
C PHE A 34 6.32 -9.17 16.14
N LYS A 35 6.12 -9.05 17.46
CA LYS A 35 7.09 -9.51 18.46
C LYS A 35 7.42 -11.00 18.34
N LYS A 36 6.42 -11.83 18.08
CA LYS A 36 6.62 -13.27 17.85
C LYS A 36 7.49 -13.54 16.61
N ASN A 37 7.26 -12.84 15.53
CA ASN A 37 8.01 -13.04 14.29
C ASN A 37 9.42 -12.44 14.35
N LEU A 38 9.61 -11.38 15.12
CA LEU A 38 10.90 -10.70 15.27
C LEU A 38 12.00 -11.61 15.83
N GLN A 39 11.64 -12.67 16.55
CA GLN A 39 12.58 -13.64 17.08
C GLN A 39 13.45 -14.30 15.99
N HIS A 40 13.00 -14.29 14.74
CA HIS A 40 13.74 -14.80 13.59
C HIS A 40 14.72 -13.77 12.97
N PHE A 41 14.75 -12.54 13.51
CA PHE A 41 15.57 -11.42 13.00
C PHE A 41 16.36 -10.76 14.14
N PRO A 42 17.21 -11.51 14.86
CA PRO A 42 17.90 -11.02 16.05
C PRO A 42 18.90 -9.88 15.76
N GLN A 43 19.27 -9.69 14.50
CA GLN A 43 20.18 -8.63 14.04
C GLN A 43 19.53 -7.25 13.99
N LEU A 44 18.19 -7.16 14.01
CA LEU A 44 17.48 -5.89 13.90
C LEU A 44 17.27 -5.26 15.28
N SER A 45 17.66 -4.01 15.43
CA SER A 45 17.25 -3.19 16.57
C SER A 45 15.86 -2.61 16.32
N ILE A 46 15.03 -2.49 17.36
CA ILE A 46 13.62 -2.13 17.21
C ILE A 46 13.25 -0.94 18.09
N THR A 47 12.58 0.03 17.47
CA THR A 47 11.81 1.04 18.20
C THR A 47 10.31 0.74 18.06
N TYR A 48 9.63 0.64 19.21
CA TYR A 48 8.18 0.49 19.26
C TYR A 48 7.52 1.84 19.50
N ILE A 49 6.67 2.27 18.55
CA ILE A 49 5.75 3.38 18.75
C ILE A 49 4.38 2.77 19.05
N ASP A 50 4.04 2.77 20.33
CA ASP A 50 2.89 2.05 20.89
C ASP A 50 1.85 3.05 21.41
N GLY A 51 0.66 3.03 20.84
CA GLY A 51 -0.44 3.93 21.20
C GLY A 51 -0.96 3.76 22.63
N ARG A 52 -0.51 2.75 23.38
CA ARG A 52 -0.82 2.64 24.83
C ARG A 52 -0.05 3.65 25.67
N ILE A 53 1.12 4.08 25.20
CA ILE A 53 2.04 4.95 25.94
C ILE A 53 2.42 6.23 25.17
N HIS A 54 2.22 6.24 23.84
CA HIS A 54 2.53 7.41 23.02
C HIS A 54 1.26 8.15 22.62
N THR A 55 1.32 9.48 22.69
CA THR A 55 0.39 10.35 21.97
C THR A 55 0.84 10.49 20.51
N LEU A 56 0.00 11.03 19.63
CA LEU A 56 0.39 11.30 18.26
C LEU A 56 1.63 12.21 18.18
N ASP A 57 1.70 13.24 19.02
CA ASP A 57 2.82 14.18 19.04
C ASP A 57 4.12 13.51 19.51
N MET A 58 4.05 12.67 20.54
CA MET A 58 5.20 11.89 21.01
C MET A 58 5.69 10.93 19.92
N ALA A 59 4.79 10.23 19.26
CA ALA A 59 5.09 9.34 18.16
C ALA A 59 5.75 10.09 16.99
N ALA A 60 5.18 11.21 16.58
CA ALA A 60 5.75 12.06 15.53
C ALA A 60 7.13 12.61 15.91
N ASN A 61 7.33 12.99 17.18
CA ASN A 61 8.62 13.47 17.65
C ASN A 61 9.69 12.35 17.65
N GLN A 62 9.31 11.14 18.02
CA GLN A 62 10.21 9.98 17.98
C GLN A 62 10.62 9.65 16.53
N LEU A 63 9.70 9.74 15.56
CA LEU A 63 9.99 9.55 14.15
C LEU A 63 11.00 10.54 13.58
N ARG A 64 11.08 11.78 14.12
CA ARG A 64 12.08 12.78 13.68
C ARG A 64 13.51 12.42 14.08
N ASN A 65 13.68 11.64 15.13
CA ASN A 65 14.97 11.38 15.78
C ASN A 65 15.39 9.91 15.66
N LEU A 66 15.14 9.29 14.52
CA LEU A 66 15.49 7.90 14.30
C LEU A 66 16.97 7.72 13.92
N PRO A 67 17.57 6.57 14.24
CA PRO A 67 18.90 6.20 13.75
C PRO A 67 18.97 6.18 12.22
N ARG A 68 20.19 6.18 11.69
CA ARG A 68 20.42 5.88 10.27
C ARG A 68 20.05 4.42 9.97
N ASN A 69 19.89 4.09 8.69
CA ASN A 69 19.53 2.74 8.24
C ASN A 69 18.25 2.21 8.89
N THR A 70 17.28 3.12 9.11
CA THR A 70 15.98 2.80 9.68
C THR A 70 14.95 2.64 8.57
N ALA A 71 14.15 1.57 8.66
CA ALA A 71 12.89 1.43 7.93
C ALA A 71 11.72 1.38 8.92
N MET A 72 10.50 1.65 8.45
CA MET A 72 9.31 1.57 9.27
C MET A 72 8.34 0.52 8.75
N LEU A 73 7.83 -0.29 9.66
CA LEU A 73 6.68 -1.14 9.43
C LEU A 73 5.46 -0.53 10.14
N LEU A 74 4.54 0.01 9.36
CA LEU A 74 3.34 0.67 9.82
C LEU A 74 2.22 -0.35 9.98
N GLY A 75 1.78 -0.57 11.20
CA GLY A 75 0.53 -1.22 11.54
C GLY A 75 -0.63 -0.20 11.53
N ILE A 76 -1.53 -0.32 12.48
CA ILE A 76 -2.67 0.58 12.62
C ILE A 76 -2.39 1.66 13.66
N TRP A 77 -2.88 2.89 13.43
CA TRP A 77 -2.86 3.97 14.40
C TRP A 77 -4.18 4.75 14.35
N ARG A 78 -5.10 4.38 15.23
CA ARG A 78 -6.44 4.99 15.33
C ARG A 78 -6.70 5.61 16.68
N ILE A 79 -6.06 5.13 17.74
CA ILE A 79 -6.26 5.62 19.12
C ILE A 79 -4.89 5.78 19.79
N ASP A 80 -4.65 6.94 20.38
CA ASP A 80 -3.43 7.24 21.14
C ASP A 80 -3.60 6.94 22.65
N SER A 81 -2.54 7.18 23.42
CA SER A 81 -2.53 6.93 24.87
C SER A 81 -3.51 7.80 25.67
N ARG A 82 -4.03 8.88 25.09
CA ARG A 82 -5.08 9.74 25.69
C ARG A 82 -6.48 9.33 25.28
N GLY A 83 -6.62 8.27 24.48
CA GLY A 83 -7.90 7.85 23.93
C GLY A 83 -8.41 8.74 22.79
N ILE A 84 -7.55 9.61 22.22
CA ILE A 84 -7.92 10.42 21.07
C ILE A 84 -7.95 9.53 19.84
N THR A 85 -9.08 9.60 19.12
CA THR A 85 -9.30 8.83 17.90
C THR A 85 -8.84 9.61 16.65
N TYR A 86 -8.11 8.92 15.79
CA TYR A 86 -7.63 9.42 14.51
C TYR A 86 -8.22 8.61 13.37
N MET A 87 -8.75 9.26 12.36
CA MET A 87 -9.24 8.57 11.15
C MET A 87 -8.04 8.18 10.25
N ASN A 88 -7.62 9.07 9.34
CA ASN A 88 -6.42 8.86 8.52
C ASN A 88 -5.37 9.97 8.68
N ASN A 89 -5.66 10.96 9.51
CA ASN A 89 -4.80 12.12 9.73
C ASN A 89 -3.50 11.79 10.51
N SER A 90 -3.47 10.69 11.25
CA SER A 90 -2.24 10.21 11.90
C SER A 90 -1.13 9.87 10.90
N VAL A 91 -1.48 9.20 9.80
CA VAL A 91 -0.52 8.88 8.72
C VAL A 91 0.08 10.15 8.11
N TYR A 92 -0.74 11.19 7.94
CA TYR A 92 -0.28 12.48 7.46
C TYR A 92 0.69 13.16 8.44
N ALA A 93 0.40 13.11 9.75
CA ALA A 93 1.29 13.64 10.79
C ALA A 93 2.63 12.90 10.81
N PHE A 94 2.60 11.58 10.70
CA PHE A 94 3.81 10.75 10.65
C PHE A 94 4.64 11.02 9.40
N SER A 95 4.02 11.10 8.21
CA SER A 95 4.73 11.39 6.98
C SER A 95 5.39 12.76 6.97
N LYS A 96 4.76 13.77 7.60
CA LYS A 96 5.37 15.08 7.80
C LYS A 96 6.51 15.07 8.82
N ALA A 97 6.42 14.21 9.83
CA ALA A 97 7.47 14.12 10.85
C ALA A 97 8.78 13.60 10.26
N ASN A 98 8.72 12.61 9.37
CA ASN A 98 9.91 12.08 8.67
C ASN A 98 9.55 11.63 7.24
N PRO A 99 9.56 12.55 6.26
CA PRO A 99 9.18 12.23 4.89
C PRO A 99 10.19 11.32 4.16
N LEU A 100 11.43 11.25 4.66
CA LEU A 100 12.52 10.45 4.08
C LEU A 100 12.66 9.06 4.72
N LEU A 101 11.71 8.67 5.56
CA LEU A 101 11.69 7.34 6.16
C LEU A 101 11.07 6.33 5.17
N PRO A 102 11.77 5.25 4.79
CA PRO A 102 11.17 4.19 4.00
C PRO A 102 10.12 3.45 4.82
N VAL A 103 8.88 3.46 4.32
CA VAL A 103 7.71 2.94 5.03
C VAL A 103 7.08 1.79 4.28
N PHE A 104 6.83 0.72 5.00
CA PHE A 104 6.04 -0.43 4.57
C PHE A 104 4.83 -0.61 5.48
N SER A 105 3.76 -1.20 4.97
CA SER A 105 2.50 -1.31 5.71
C SER A 105 2.07 -2.76 5.89
N MET A 106 1.57 -3.11 7.08
CA MET A 106 0.95 -4.42 7.35
C MET A 106 -0.53 -4.49 6.94
N THR A 107 -1.20 -3.35 6.78
CA THR A 107 -2.67 -3.28 6.67
C THR A 107 -3.18 -2.55 5.44
N SER A 108 -2.38 -2.28 4.46
CA SER A 108 -2.66 -1.36 3.33
C SER A 108 -2.78 0.12 3.74
N THR A 109 -2.75 0.47 5.00
CA THR A 109 -2.74 1.87 5.46
C THR A 109 -1.53 2.59 4.86
N ALA A 110 -1.71 3.78 4.38
CA ALA A 110 -0.70 4.62 3.73
C ALA A 110 -0.20 4.14 2.35
N ILE A 111 -0.53 2.94 1.86
CA ILE A 111 -0.19 2.54 0.48
C ILE A 111 -1.02 3.39 -0.50
N GLY A 112 -0.34 4.02 -1.45
CA GLY A 112 -0.93 5.02 -2.36
C GLY A 112 -0.70 6.47 -1.94
N TYR A 113 -0.12 6.68 -0.74
CA TYR A 113 0.17 8.01 -0.21
C TYR A 113 1.62 8.12 0.32
N TRP A 114 2.04 7.27 1.23
CA TRP A 114 3.34 7.35 1.89
C TRP A 114 4.11 6.03 1.84
N ALA A 115 3.45 4.89 2.14
CA ALA A 115 4.10 3.59 2.15
C ALA A 115 4.45 3.10 0.74
N ILE A 116 5.63 2.50 0.60
CA ILE A 116 6.15 1.92 -0.63
C ILE A 116 5.33 0.70 -1.02
N GLY A 117 4.96 -0.11 -0.04
CA GLY A 117 4.20 -1.34 -0.21
C GLY A 117 4.01 -2.10 1.09
N GLY A 118 3.59 -3.37 0.99
CA GLY A 118 3.38 -4.24 2.14
C GLY A 118 2.89 -5.63 1.74
N TYR A 119 2.97 -6.58 2.67
CA TYR A 119 2.31 -7.88 2.55
C TYR A 119 0.98 -7.85 3.32
N VAL A 120 -0.05 -7.37 2.65
CA VAL A 120 -1.30 -6.88 3.26
C VAL A 120 -2.49 -7.78 2.99
N PRO A 121 -3.50 -7.81 3.89
CA PRO A 121 -4.76 -8.50 3.65
C PRO A 121 -5.46 -7.99 2.39
N GLN A 122 -6.03 -8.93 1.63
CA GLN A 122 -6.75 -8.62 0.40
C GLN A 122 -8.22 -8.39 0.71
N TYR A 123 -8.63 -7.13 0.79
CA TYR A 123 -10.01 -6.74 1.09
C TYR A 123 -10.92 -6.68 -0.14
N GLU A 124 -10.36 -6.78 -1.35
CA GLU A 124 -11.13 -6.70 -2.58
C GLU A 124 -12.08 -7.89 -2.72
N GLY A 125 -13.33 -7.61 -3.04
CA GLY A 125 -14.37 -8.63 -3.18
C GLY A 125 -14.96 -9.17 -1.87
N VAL A 126 -14.43 -8.78 -0.70
CA VAL A 126 -14.92 -9.28 0.59
C VAL A 126 -16.41 -8.98 0.79
N GLY A 127 -16.85 -7.75 0.48
CA GLY A 127 -18.26 -7.37 0.60
C GLY A 127 -19.17 -8.22 -0.30
N LYS A 128 -18.75 -8.50 -1.53
CA LYS A 128 -19.47 -9.38 -2.45
C LYS A 128 -19.57 -10.80 -1.89
N ASN A 129 -18.43 -11.37 -1.47
CA ASN A 129 -18.38 -12.71 -0.89
C ASN A 129 -19.25 -12.81 0.37
N MET A 130 -19.22 -11.80 1.25
CA MET A 130 -20.09 -11.74 2.43
C MET A 130 -21.57 -11.70 2.06
N GLY A 131 -21.95 -10.92 1.04
CA GLY A 131 -23.31 -10.89 0.51
C GLY A 131 -23.77 -12.25 -0.05
N GLU A 132 -22.89 -12.93 -0.80
CA GLU A 132 -23.16 -14.27 -1.32
C GLU A 132 -23.30 -15.32 -0.20
N TYR A 133 -22.46 -15.23 0.85
CA TYR A 133 -22.58 -16.09 2.04
C TYR A 133 -23.91 -15.84 2.77
N ALA A 134 -24.27 -14.57 3.00
CA ALA A 134 -25.53 -14.22 3.64
C ALA A 134 -26.74 -14.73 2.85
N TYR A 135 -26.73 -14.58 1.53
CA TYR A 135 -27.79 -15.08 0.64
C TYR A 135 -27.94 -16.60 0.74
N ARG A 136 -26.83 -17.35 0.64
CA ARG A 136 -26.88 -18.82 0.75
C ARG A 136 -27.38 -19.28 2.13
N PHE A 137 -26.95 -18.63 3.17
CA PHE A 137 -27.36 -18.96 4.53
C PHE A 137 -28.84 -18.66 4.79
N LEU A 138 -29.34 -17.49 4.38
CA LEU A 138 -30.68 -17.01 4.69
C LEU A 138 -31.74 -17.55 3.72
N ASP A 139 -31.45 -17.55 2.44
CA ASP A 139 -32.42 -17.89 1.39
C ASP A 139 -32.37 -19.39 1.02
N GLN A 140 -31.17 -19.92 0.78
CA GLN A 140 -30.99 -21.31 0.40
C GLN A 140 -30.91 -22.27 1.59
N LYS A 141 -30.93 -21.74 2.82
CA LYS A 141 -30.84 -22.53 4.06
C LYS A 141 -29.65 -23.50 4.08
N GLU A 142 -28.56 -23.13 3.43
CA GLU A 142 -27.35 -23.94 3.36
C GLU A 142 -26.74 -24.03 4.75
N THR A 143 -26.61 -25.24 5.27
CA THR A 143 -25.95 -25.55 6.55
C THR A 143 -24.51 -25.99 6.31
N GLY A 144 -23.59 -25.65 7.23
CA GLY A 144 -22.17 -26.04 7.11
C GLY A 144 -21.26 -25.02 6.45
N ILE A 145 -21.76 -23.78 6.22
CA ILE A 145 -20.90 -22.67 5.81
C ILE A 145 -19.91 -22.36 6.94
N SER A 146 -18.61 -22.37 6.63
CA SER A 146 -17.58 -22.01 7.60
C SER A 146 -17.78 -20.59 8.10
N SER A 147 -17.87 -20.40 9.41
CA SER A 147 -17.98 -19.08 10.04
C SER A 147 -16.64 -18.33 10.07
N ILE A 148 -15.55 -19.00 9.73
CA ILE A 148 -14.20 -18.42 9.72
C ILE A 148 -13.68 -18.37 8.28
N ASN A 149 -13.52 -17.16 7.75
CA ASN A 149 -12.92 -16.93 6.45
C ASN A 149 -11.65 -16.10 6.65
N ILE A 150 -10.49 -16.72 6.46
CA ILE A 150 -9.20 -16.04 6.58
C ILE A 150 -8.91 -15.36 5.25
N LEU A 151 -8.78 -14.03 5.28
CA LEU A 151 -8.38 -13.26 4.10
C LEU A 151 -6.94 -13.60 3.71
N PRO A 152 -6.70 -13.92 2.43
CA PRO A 152 -5.34 -14.12 1.97
C PRO A 152 -4.58 -12.80 1.98
N ASN A 153 -3.30 -12.84 2.33
CA ASN A 153 -2.42 -11.70 2.19
C ASN A 153 -1.77 -11.70 0.81
N ARG A 154 -1.48 -10.50 0.31
CA ARG A 154 -0.83 -10.27 -0.97
C ARG A 154 0.18 -9.13 -0.86
N TYR A 155 1.26 -9.22 -1.62
CA TYR A 155 2.15 -8.09 -1.81
C TYR A 155 1.42 -7.00 -2.60
N LYS A 156 1.48 -5.77 -2.08
CA LYS A 156 0.90 -4.58 -2.72
C LYS A 156 1.92 -3.46 -2.70
N PHE A 157 2.13 -2.82 -3.84
CA PHE A 157 3.12 -1.75 -4.01
C PHE A 157 2.52 -0.56 -4.74
N ASP A 158 3.07 0.63 -4.46
CA ASP A 158 2.73 1.86 -5.17
C ASP A 158 3.82 2.22 -6.18
N THR A 159 3.49 2.24 -7.48
CA THR A 159 4.44 2.56 -8.55
C THR A 159 5.09 3.92 -8.36
N LYS A 160 4.34 4.93 -7.88
CA LYS A 160 4.90 6.27 -7.65
C LYS A 160 5.96 6.24 -6.55
N LYS A 161 5.68 5.51 -5.46
CA LYS A 161 6.63 5.35 -4.36
C LYS A 161 7.81 4.47 -4.72
N LEU A 162 7.60 3.40 -5.48
CA LEU A 162 8.72 2.62 -6.02
C LEU A 162 9.67 3.50 -6.85
N LYS A 163 9.14 4.36 -7.71
CA LYS A 163 9.94 5.30 -8.50
C LYS A 163 10.61 6.36 -7.63
N GLU A 164 9.89 6.95 -6.69
CA GLU A 164 10.40 7.97 -5.76
C GLU A 164 11.60 7.46 -4.94
N TRP A 165 11.58 6.18 -4.59
CA TRP A 165 12.64 5.50 -3.85
C TRP A 165 13.68 4.77 -4.72
N GLY A 166 13.63 4.91 -6.06
CA GLY A 166 14.60 4.30 -7.00
C GLY A 166 14.43 2.79 -7.18
N PHE A 167 13.24 2.26 -6.92
CA PHE A 167 12.92 0.82 -7.02
C PHE A 167 12.10 0.45 -8.25
N GLU A 168 11.95 1.34 -9.23
CA GLU A 168 11.16 1.09 -10.44
C GLU A 168 11.59 -0.15 -11.21
N ASN A 169 12.88 -0.47 -11.18
CA ASN A 169 13.46 -1.62 -11.87
C ASN A 169 13.62 -2.86 -10.98
N LYS A 170 13.23 -2.77 -9.71
CA LYS A 170 13.35 -3.91 -8.79
C LYS A 170 12.30 -4.98 -9.14
N LYS A 171 12.77 -6.24 -9.22
CA LYS A 171 11.85 -7.36 -9.42
C LYS A 171 10.97 -7.55 -8.18
N LEU A 172 9.68 -7.34 -8.36
CA LEU A 172 8.71 -7.52 -7.30
C LEU A 172 8.39 -9.01 -7.07
N PRO A 173 7.96 -9.39 -5.87
CA PRO A 173 7.50 -10.75 -5.59
C PRO A 173 6.39 -11.19 -6.55
N VAL A 174 6.34 -12.49 -6.85
CA VAL A 174 5.32 -13.06 -7.76
C VAL A 174 3.91 -12.77 -7.22
N ASN A 175 2.98 -12.46 -8.12
CA ASN A 175 1.59 -12.09 -7.80
C ASN A 175 1.44 -10.80 -6.98
N SER A 176 2.41 -9.90 -7.03
CA SER A 176 2.26 -8.57 -6.43
C SER A 176 1.17 -7.77 -7.14
N MET A 177 0.36 -7.09 -6.36
CA MET A 177 -0.56 -6.05 -6.83
C MET A 177 0.19 -4.72 -6.90
N VAL A 178 0.08 -4.03 -8.02
CA VAL A 178 0.75 -2.73 -8.18
C VAL A 178 -0.31 -1.67 -8.49
N ILE A 179 -0.37 -0.63 -7.66
CA ILE A 179 -1.29 0.50 -7.81
C ILE A 179 -0.58 1.72 -8.39
N ASN A 180 -1.36 2.73 -8.78
CA ASN A 180 -0.87 4.00 -9.34
C ASN A 180 0.07 3.82 -10.55
N GLN A 181 -0.14 2.75 -11.32
CA GLN A 181 0.59 2.55 -12.57
C GLN A 181 0.28 3.68 -13.54
N PRO A 182 1.30 4.24 -14.22
CA PRO A 182 1.05 5.23 -15.26
C PRO A 182 0.21 4.60 -16.37
N VAL A 183 -0.88 5.26 -16.71
CA VAL A 183 -1.71 4.83 -17.85
C VAL A 183 -0.92 5.05 -19.14
N PRO A 184 -0.76 4.03 -19.99
CA PRO A 184 -0.08 4.19 -21.27
C PRO A 184 -0.70 5.33 -22.08
N PHE A 185 0.14 6.13 -22.76
CA PHE A 185 -0.30 7.32 -23.50
C PHE A 185 -1.49 7.05 -24.44
N PHE A 186 -1.41 5.99 -25.22
CA PHE A 186 -2.49 5.62 -26.16
C PHE A 186 -3.81 5.19 -25.48
N VAL A 187 -3.76 4.78 -24.21
CA VAL A 187 -4.96 4.45 -23.42
C VAL A 187 -5.51 5.72 -22.77
N ALA A 188 -4.63 6.56 -22.22
CA ALA A 188 -5.01 7.82 -21.58
C ALA A 188 -5.64 8.82 -22.56
N TYR A 189 -5.12 8.89 -23.79
CA TYR A 189 -5.52 9.85 -24.83
C TYR A 189 -6.14 9.15 -26.04
N LYS A 190 -6.87 8.06 -25.81
CA LYS A 190 -7.45 7.25 -26.88
C LYS A 190 -8.34 8.09 -27.82
N THR A 191 -9.19 8.91 -27.26
CA THR A 191 -10.15 9.73 -28.02
C THR A 191 -9.44 10.81 -28.82
N GLU A 192 -8.47 11.47 -28.22
CA GLU A 192 -7.67 12.53 -28.87
C GLU A 192 -6.82 11.96 -30.01
N VAL A 193 -6.19 10.81 -29.80
CA VAL A 193 -5.41 10.11 -30.82
C VAL A 193 -6.31 9.68 -31.98
N GLN A 194 -7.50 9.15 -31.71
CA GLN A 194 -8.48 8.81 -32.76
C GLN A 194 -8.92 10.04 -33.56
N PHE A 195 -9.17 11.15 -32.89
CA PHE A 195 -9.57 12.41 -33.53
C PHE A 195 -8.48 12.95 -34.45
N ILE A 196 -7.23 12.97 -33.98
CA ILE A 196 -6.05 13.38 -34.75
C ILE A 196 -5.89 12.46 -35.98
N LEU A 197 -6.05 11.15 -35.80
CA LEU A 197 -5.96 10.19 -36.91
C LEU A 197 -7.03 10.44 -38.02
N ILE A 198 -8.28 10.72 -37.62
CA ILE A 198 -9.35 11.04 -38.53
C ILE A 198 -9.04 12.32 -39.30
N ILE A 199 -8.61 13.39 -38.66
CA ILE A 199 -8.22 14.64 -39.29
C ILE A 199 -7.08 14.40 -40.30
N PHE A 200 -6.07 13.65 -39.90
CA PHE A 200 -4.96 13.28 -40.79
C PHE A 200 -5.40 12.55 -42.03
N LEU A 201 -6.29 11.55 -41.89
CA LEU A 201 -6.83 10.80 -43.02
C LEU A 201 -7.65 11.69 -44.00
N VAL A 202 -8.43 12.63 -43.46
CA VAL A 202 -9.18 13.60 -44.25
C VAL A 202 -8.24 14.53 -45.03
N LEU A 203 -7.18 15.03 -44.41
CA LEU A 203 -6.18 15.87 -45.05
C LEU A 203 -5.43 15.12 -46.17
N VAL A 204 -4.99 13.88 -45.89
CA VAL A 204 -4.33 13.04 -46.89
C VAL A 204 -5.29 12.75 -48.07
N GLY A 205 -6.53 12.39 -47.78
CA GLY A 205 -7.54 12.17 -48.80
C GLY A 205 -7.80 13.40 -49.65
N SER A 206 -7.93 14.58 -49.06
CA SER A 206 -8.12 15.85 -49.78
C SER A 206 -6.90 16.19 -50.66
N LEU A 207 -5.70 15.94 -50.17
CA LEU A 207 -4.47 16.13 -50.92
C LEU A 207 -4.42 15.21 -52.14
N MET A 208 -4.73 13.93 -51.97
CA MET A 208 -4.78 12.95 -53.08
C MET A 208 -5.80 13.32 -54.13
N ILE A 209 -7.00 13.77 -53.75
CA ILE A 209 -8.02 14.28 -54.64
C ILE A 209 -7.51 15.50 -55.39
N SER A 210 -6.92 16.47 -54.70
CA SER A 210 -6.35 17.68 -55.34
C SER A 210 -5.27 17.35 -56.34
N LEU A 211 -4.38 16.41 -56.04
CA LEU A 211 -3.34 15.95 -56.96
C LEU A 211 -3.93 15.25 -58.18
N TYR A 212 -4.97 14.42 -58.00
CA TYR A 212 -5.67 13.75 -59.11
C TYR A 212 -6.30 14.74 -60.09
N TYR A 213 -6.91 15.84 -59.64
CA TYR A 213 -7.50 16.86 -60.51
C TYR A 213 -6.46 17.82 -61.12
N TYR A 214 -5.27 17.91 -60.55
CA TYR A 214 -4.19 18.75 -61.06
C TYR A 214 -3.42 18.08 -62.21
N TYR A 215 -3.31 16.75 -62.20
CA TYR A 215 -2.70 15.96 -63.30
C TYR A 215 -3.74 15.39 -64.25
#